data_4f2bb8edf073634e4667c7792da2eebc
#
_entry.id   4f2bb8edf073634e4667c7792da2eebc
#
_cell.length_a   1.000
_cell.length_b   1.000
_cell.length_c   1.000
_cell.angle_alpha   90.00
_cell.angle_beta   90.00
_cell.angle_gamma   90.00
#
_symmetry.space_group_name_H-M   'P 1'
#
loop_
_entity.id
_entity.type
_entity.pdbx_description
1 polymer ?
#
loop_
_entity_poly.entity_id
_entity_poly.type
_entity_poly.pdbx_seq_one_letter_code
_entity_poly.pdbx_strand_id
1 'polypeptide(L)'
;MSLQVEKLEHNMAKLTIEVSAEEVEKALQAAYLKERSKISLPGFRKGKVPRQMIEKMYGPEVFYDEAANRMISEAYAKAYDESELEIASQPKIDIVQLEKGKSFIFTAEVAVKPEVKLGEYKGLKVDKYSTRVTQKEVDEEIEKVREQHARIVEVTDRAVADNDDVTLDFEGFVDGVAFEGGKGENYPLTIGSGSFIPGFEEQLIGAEIDKEVEVKVTFPEDYHSEDLKGKEAVFKCTVHAIRAKELPEVDDEFASDVSEKAETLDAYRAEVKAQIKERKENEGKAKKEDQAVEQAVANAEIDLPEPMVDLQAKQMADDFARRIMQQGLSVEQYFQFTGLSEEKMMEELKPQAEKRIRTRLVLEAIVAAENIEVSDERLDEELAKMAESYKMEVEKLKEFMGENEKKQMKEDIAVQDAVTLIVDASVEG
;
A
#
# COMPACT_ATOMS: atom_id res chain seq x y z
N MET A 1 3.81 -31.88 29.40
CA MET A 1 3.01 -31.59 28.20
C MET A 1 3.16 -32.79 27.26
N SER A 2 2.11 -33.19 26.55
CA SER A 2 2.19 -34.14 25.43
C SER A 2 1.62 -33.46 24.17
N LEU A 3 2.22 -33.75 23.01
CA LEU A 3 1.84 -33.24 21.71
C LEU A 3 1.48 -34.41 20.79
N GLN A 4 0.36 -34.29 20.09
CA GLN A 4 -0.01 -35.16 18.97
C GLN A 4 -0.23 -34.29 17.74
N VAL A 5 0.38 -34.65 16.61
CA VAL A 5 0.28 -33.95 15.35
C VAL A 5 -0.47 -34.83 14.36
N GLU A 6 -1.57 -34.32 13.84
CA GLU A 6 -2.37 -34.96 12.79
C GLU A 6 -2.34 -34.06 11.55
N LYS A 7 -1.88 -34.61 10.42
CA LYS A 7 -1.92 -33.92 9.13
C LYS A 7 -3.32 -34.05 8.54
N LEU A 8 -3.90 -32.92 8.17
CA LEU A 8 -5.20 -32.82 7.51
C LEU A 8 -5.02 -32.56 6.01
N GLU A 9 -6.12 -32.55 5.28
CA GLU A 9 -6.16 -32.17 3.87
C GLU A 9 -5.81 -30.68 3.68
N HIS A 10 -5.45 -30.27 2.46
CA HIS A 10 -5.14 -28.89 2.07
C HIS A 10 -4.07 -28.21 2.91
N ASN A 11 -2.98 -28.95 3.19
CA ASN A 11 -1.84 -28.46 3.96
C ASN A 11 -2.22 -27.88 5.33
N MET A 12 -3.25 -28.47 5.95
CA MET A 12 -3.63 -28.17 7.33
C MET A 12 -3.03 -29.21 8.28
N ALA A 13 -2.80 -28.81 9.52
CA ALA A 13 -2.42 -29.71 10.60
C ALA A 13 -3.20 -29.40 11.87
N LYS A 14 -3.50 -30.43 12.65
CA LYS A 14 -4.14 -30.33 13.95
C LYS A 14 -3.18 -30.78 15.02
N LEU A 15 -2.84 -29.85 15.88
CA LEU A 15 -2.03 -30.07 17.06
C LEU A 15 -2.95 -30.33 18.25
N THR A 16 -2.92 -31.51 18.84
CA THR A 16 -3.62 -31.80 20.11
C THR A 16 -2.60 -31.72 21.23
N ILE A 17 -2.81 -30.78 22.14
CA ILE A 17 -1.87 -30.44 23.21
C ILE A 17 -2.53 -30.73 24.54
N GLU A 18 -1.85 -31.56 25.37
CA GLU A 18 -2.27 -31.89 26.71
C GLU A 18 -1.33 -31.32 27.74
N VAL A 19 -1.86 -30.50 28.64
CA VAL A 19 -1.17 -29.91 29.79
C VAL A 19 -1.53 -30.69 31.06
N SER A 20 -0.54 -31.04 31.87
CA SER A 20 -0.76 -31.88 33.05
C SER A 20 -1.65 -31.21 34.10
N ALA A 21 -2.38 -32.03 34.87
CA ALA A 21 -3.24 -31.53 35.97
C ALA A 21 -2.48 -30.67 37.01
N GLU A 22 -1.18 -30.94 37.20
CA GLU A 22 -0.35 -30.12 38.09
C GLU A 22 -0.10 -28.71 37.56
N GLU A 23 0.10 -28.58 36.25
CA GLU A 23 0.27 -27.29 35.56
C GLU A 23 -1.06 -26.52 35.53
N VAL A 24 -2.20 -27.23 35.33
CA VAL A 24 -3.54 -26.65 35.44
C VAL A 24 -3.77 -26.04 36.83
N GLU A 25 -3.40 -26.75 37.90
CA GLU A 25 -3.57 -26.24 39.28
C GLU A 25 -2.70 -24.99 39.53
N LYS A 26 -1.47 -24.99 38.99
CA LYS A 26 -0.59 -23.80 39.05
C LYS A 26 -1.17 -22.61 38.29
N ALA A 27 -1.73 -22.85 37.07
CA ALA A 27 -2.35 -21.82 36.28
C ALA A 27 -3.62 -21.25 36.93
N LEU A 28 -4.47 -22.10 37.51
CA LEU A 28 -5.64 -21.68 38.28
C LEU A 28 -5.26 -20.87 39.53
N GLN A 29 -4.17 -21.24 40.20
CA GLN A 29 -3.67 -20.47 41.33
C GLN A 29 -3.14 -19.09 40.89
N ALA A 30 -2.47 -19.01 39.74
CA ALA A 30 -2.01 -17.74 39.20
C ALA A 30 -3.17 -16.85 38.76
N ALA A 31 -4.19 -17.43 38.10
CA ALA A 31 -5.42 -16.74 37.70
C ALA A 31 -6.16 -16.16 38.94
N TYR A 32 -6.28 -16.94 40.01
CA TYR A 32 -6.80 -16.44 41.28
C TYR A 32 -6.02 -15.25 41.82
N LEU A 33 -4.68 -15.32 41.83
CA LEU A 33 -3.85 -14.22 42.36
C LEU A 33 -4.02 -12.92 41.54
N LYS A 34 -4.21 -13.03 40.24
CA LYS A 34 -4.45 -11.90 39.34
C LYS A 34 -5.87 -11.32 39.54
N GLU A 35 -6.90 -12.18 39.58
CA GLU A 35 -8.29 -11.77 39.59
C GLU A 35 -8.86 -11.45 40.98
N ARG A 36 -8.26 -11.96 42.08
CA ARG A 36 -8.77 -11.79 43.44
C ARG A 36 -9.01 -10.34 43.85
N SER A 37 -8.23 -9.40 43.25
CA SER A 37 -8.36 -7.97 43.57
C SER A 37 -9.67 -7.37 43.02
N LYS A 38 -10.26 -7.98 42.02
CA LYS A 38 -11.52 -7.57 41.40
C LYS A 38 -12.73 -8.17 42.12
N ILE A 39 -12.57 -9.29 42.85
CA ILE A 39 -13.63 -10.05 43.48
C ILE A 39 -13.94 -9.56 44.86
N SER A 40 -15.22 -9.31 45.15
CA SER A 40 -15.72 -8.92 46.48
C SER A 40 -16.80 -9.92 46.92
N LEU A 41 -16.68 -10.41 48.17
CA LEU A 41 -17.66 -11.29 48.78
C LEU A 41 -18.08 -10.72 50.12
N PRO A 42 -19.37 -10.84 50.51
CA PRO A 42 -19.87 -10.45 51.84
C PRO A 42 -19.07 -11.15 52.92
N GLY A 43 -18.63 -10.40 53.91
CA GLY A 43 -17.81 -10.91 55.05
C GLY A 43 -16.31 -10.95 54.81
N PHE A 44 -15.83 -10.59 53.63
CA PHE A 44 -14.39 -10.54 53.31
C PHE A 44 -13.98 -9.16 52.80
N ARG A 45 -12.79 -8.76 53.17
CA ARG A 45 -12.16 -7.55 52.58
C ARG A 45 -11.81 -7.82 51.13
N LYS A 46 -12.14 -6.88 50.21
CA LYS A 46 -11.82 -6.95 48.80
C LYS A 46 -10.35 -7.36 48.57
N GLY A 47 -10.16 -8.37 47.71
CA GLY A 47 -8.83 -8.92 47.41
C GLY A 47 -8.23 -9.86 48.46
N LYS A 48 -8.94 -10.18 49.55
CA LYS A 48 -8.51 -11.10 50.59
C LYS A 48 -9.39 -12.34 50.73
N VAL A 49 -10.28 -12.56 49.78
CA VAL A 49 -11.15 -13.74 49.74
C VAL A 49 -10.30 -14.97 49.37
N PRO A 50 -10.29 -16.06 50.14
CA PRO A 50 -9.58 -17.29 49.78
C PRO A 50 -10.17 -17.92 48.50
N ARG A 51 -9.32 -18.53 47.65
CA ARG A 51 -9.72 -19.17 46.41
C ARG A 51 -10.87 -20.14 46.57
N GLN A 52 -10.80 -21.03 47.58
CA GLN A 52 -11.83 -22.02 47.86
C GLN A 52 -13.23 -21.42 48.12
N MET A 53 -13.26 -20.22 48.74
CA MET A 53 -14.52 -19.53 49.01
C MET A 53 -15.13 -18.95 47.74
N ILE A 54 -14.28 -18.45 46.81
CA ILE A 54 -14.68 -17.93 45.52
C ILE A 54 -15.23 -19.11 44.69
N GLU A 55 -14.47 -20.21 44.56
CA GLU A 55 -14.88 -21.42 43.86
C GLU A 55 -16.19 -22.05 44.38
N LYS A 56 -16.39 -21.96 45.72
CA LYS A 56 -17.65 -22.48 46.30
C LYS A 56 -18.87 -21.62 45.95
N MET A 57 -18.70 -20.32 45.76
CA MET A 57 -19.78 -19.38 45.48
C MET A 57 -20.08 -19.23 44.00
N TYR A 58 -19.05 -19.22 43.19
CA TYR A 58 -19.14 -18.89 41.75
C TYR A 58 -18.77 -20.07 40.82
N GLY A 59 -18.36 -21.20 41.37
CA GLY A 59 -17.79 -22.32 40.64
C GLY A 59 -16.28 -22.14 40.38
N PRO A 60 -15.56 -23.24 40.08
CA PRO A 60 -14.16 -23.21 39.71
C PRO A 60 -13.94 -22.52 38.35
N GLU A 61 -14.98 -22.44 37.51
CA GLU A 61 -14.98 -21.90 36.15
C GLU A 61 -14.63 -20.42 36.11
N VAL A 62 -14.82 -19.70 37.20
CA VAL A 62 -14.51 -18.26 37.33
C VAL A 62 -13.05 -17.93 37.00
N PHE A 63 -12.15 -18.90 37.09
CA PHE A 63 -10.72 -18.76 36.80
C PHE A 63 -10.28 -19.44 35.51
N TYR A 64 -11.20 -20.12 34.78
CA TYR A 64 -10.83 -20.95 33.65
C TYR A 64 -10.34 -20.13 32.46
N ASP A 65 -10.98 -19.01 32.13
CA ASP A 65 -10.59 -18.18 30.99
C ASP A 65 -9.17 -17.63 31.13
N GLU A 66 -8.84 -17.08 32.29
CA GLU A 66 -7.50 -16.54 32.54
C GLU A 66 -6.44 -17.66 32.62
N ALA A 67 -6.78 -18.80 33.24
CA ALA A 67 -5.88 -19.95 33.31
C ALA A 67 -5.66 -20.59 31.94
N ALA A 68 -6.74 -20.75 31.12
CA ALA A 68 -6.67 -21.28 29.79
C ALA A 68 -5.80 -20.41 28.88
N ASN A 69 -6.04 -19.09 28.82
CA ASN A 69 -5.25 -18.17 28.01
C ASN A 69 -3.76 -18.24 28.32
N ARG A 70 -3.43 -18.34 29.60
CA ARG A 70 -2.02 -18.49 30.02
C ARG A 70 -1.44 -19.83 29.58
N MET A 71 -2.15 -20.93 29.85
CA MET A 71 -1.66 -22.29 29.50
C MET A 71 -1.56 -22.47 27.98
N ILE A 72 -2.53 -21.96 27.21
CA ILE A 72 -2.50 -22.01 25.75
C ILE A 72 -1.25 -21.31 25.23
N SER A 73 -0.96 -20.08 25.68
CA SER A 73 0.21 -19.33 25.22
C SER A 73 1.53 -20.07 25.50
N GLU A 74 1.69 -20.60 26.73
CA GLU A 74 2.91 -21.28 27.15
C GLU A 74 3.07 -22.67 26.49
N ALA A 75 1.96 -23.41 26.35
CA ALA A 75 2.00 -24.76 25.79
C ALA A 75 2.06 -24.75 24.25
N TYR A 76 1.38 -23.81 23.59
CA TYR A 76 1.43 -23.69 22.13
C TYR A 76 2.81 -23.29 21.65
N ALA A 77 3.51 -22.36 22.34
CA ALA A 77 4.87 -21.99 21.98
C ALA A 77 5.83 -23.22 22.01
N LYS A 78 5.70 -24.06 23.04
CA LYS A 78 6.50 -25.31 23.13
C LYS A 78 6.09 -26.33 22.05
N ALA A 79 4.79 -26.44 21.79
CA ALA A 79 4.27 -27.35 20.77
C ALA A 79 4.70 -26.94 19.36
N TYR A 80 4.79 -25.63 19.10
CA TYR A 80 5.33 -25.07 17.87
C TYR A 80 6.77 -25.56 17.61
N ASP A 81 7.65 -25.39 18.62
CA ASP A 81 9.05 -25.82 18.52
C ASP A 81 9.20 -27.35 18.39
N GLU A 82 8.36 -28.14 19.12
CA GLU A 82 8.38 -29.61 19.11
C GLU A 82 7.77 -30.23 17.83
N SER A 83 6.89 -29.47 17.13
CA SER A 83 6.18 -30.01 15.95
C SER A 83 7.03 -30.13 14.70
N GLU A 84 8.14 -29.38 14.63
CA GLU A 84 9.00 -29.24 13.43
C GLU A 84 8.24 -28.83 12.15
N LEU A 85 7.01 -28.26 12.31
CA LEU A 85 6.17 -27.81 11.21
C LEU A 85 6.46 -26.34 10.87
N GLU A 86 6.58 -26.03 9.59
CA GLU A 86 6.58 -24.62 9.11
C GLU A 86 5.15 -24.07 9.13
N ILE A 87 4.69 -23.61 10.32
CA ILE A 87 3.34 -23.08 10.49
C ILE A 87 3.24 -21.72 9.84
N ALA A 88 2.25 -21.55 8.96
CA ALA A 88 2.05 -20.38 8.11
C ALA A 88 0.72 -19.63 8.38
N SER A 89 0.03 -19.93 9.48
CA SER A 89 -1.20 -19.24 9.89
C SER A 89 -1.26 -19.04 11.39
N GLN A 90 -2.19 -18.20 11.84
CA GLN A 90 -2.57 -18.17 13.24
C GLN A 90 -3.32 -19.45 13.62
N PRO A 91 -3.10 -20.00 14.83
CA PRO A 91 -3.80 -21.19 15.27
C PRO A 91 -5.28 -20.91 15.53
N LYS A 92 -6.16 -21.77 15.04
CA LYS A 92 -7.53 -21.84 15.51
C LYS A 92 -7.59 -22.77 16.71
N ILE A 93 -7.85 -22.17 17.88
CA ILE A 93 -7.81 -22.89 19.16
C ILE A 93 -9.22 -23.34 19.55
N ASP A 94 -9.35 -24.64 19.86
CA ASP A 94 -10.57 -25.22 20.44
C ASP A 94 -10.23 -25.95 21.73
N ILE A 95 -10.98 -25.67 22.81
CA ILE A 95 -10.80 -26.31 24.13
C ILE A 95 -11.62 -27.59 24.17
N VAL A 96 -10.90 -28.72 24.28
CA VAL A 96 -11.53 -30.04 24.39
C VAL A 96 -11.90 -30.39 25.83
N GLN A 97 -10.99 -30.10 26.79
CA GLN A 97 -11.21 -30.42 28.20
C GLN A 97 -10.52 -29.40 29.09
N LEU A 98 -11.25 -28.77 29.97
CA LEU A 98 -10.70 -27.95 31.07
C LEU A 98 -11.56 -28.18 32.33
N GLU A 99 -11.03 -28.99 33.23
CA GLU A 99 -11.69 -29.32 34.51
C GLU A 99 -10.66 -29.35 35.63
N LYS A 100 -11.04 -28.88 36.80
CA LYS A 100 -10.19 -28.94 38.00
C LYS A 100 -9.80 -30.38 38.34
N GLY A 101 -8.52 -30.63 38.48
CA GLY A 101 -7.97 -31.97 38.83
C GLY A 101 -7.79 -32.90 37.65
N LYS A 102 -8.14 -32.49 36.43
CA LYS A 102 -7.87 -33.19 35.17
C LYS A 102 -6.82 -32.45 34.37
N SER A 103 -6.24 -33.12 33.34
CA SER A 103 -5.41 -32.46 32.37
C SER A 103 -6.22 -31.47 31.53
N PHE A 104 -5.59 -30.39 31.08
CA PHE A 104 -6.16 -29.47 30.11
C PHE A 104 -5.80 -29.93 28.73
N ILE A 105 -6.81 -30.14 27.88
CA ILE A 105 -6.64 -30.58 26.48
C ILE A 105 -7.25 -29.54 25.59
N PHE A 106 -6.47 -29.05 24.64
CA PHE A 106 -6.93 -28.17 23.58
C PHE A 106 -6.35 -28.58 22.23
N THR A 107 -7.00 -28.20 21.17
CA THR A 107 -6.50 -28.39 19.81
C THR A 107 -6.20 -27.05 19.16
N ALA A 108 -5.15 -27.04 18.34
CA ALA A 108 -4.80 -25.91 17.49
C ALA A 108 -4.78 -26.39 16.04
N GLU A 109 -5.71 -25.89 15.22
CA GLU A 109 -5.67 -26.11 13.78
C GLU A 109 -4.85 -25.01 13.13
N VAL A 110 -3.87 -25.39 12.31
CA VAL A 110 -2.90 -24.48 11.69
C VAL A 110 -2.71 -24.84 10.22
N ALA A 111 -2.44 -23.84 9.39
CA ALA A 111 -1.93 -24.07 8.05
C ALA A 111 -0.41 -24.27 8.10
N VAL A 112 0.06 -25.23 7.35
CA VAL A 112 1.49 -25.52 7.15
C VAL A 112 1.89 -25.02 5.77
N LYS A 113 3.13 -24.55 5.64
CA LYS A 113 3.68 -24.11 4.36
C LYS A 113 3.55 -25.25 3.32
N PRO A 114 2.84 -24.98 2.20
CA PRO A 114 2.59 -26.01 1.19
C PRO A 114 3.85 -26.36 0.39
N GLU A 115 3.96 -27.60 -0.05
CA GLU A 115 4.95 -27.99 -1.03
C GLU A 115 4.59 -27.40 -2.41
N VAL A 116 5.60 -26.90 -3.11
CA VAL A 116 5.46 -26.34 -4.46
C VAL A 116 5.98 -27.35 -5.47
N LYS A 117 5.14 -27.74 -6.42
CA LYS A 117 5.58 -28.49 -7.59
C LYS A 117 5.91 -27.50 -8.70
N LEU A 118 7.18 -27.29 -8.93
CA LEU A 118 7.67 -26.41 -9.98
C LEU A 118 7.33 -26.97 -11.36
N GLY A 119 6.82 -26.09 -12.25
CA GLY A 119 6.71 -26.33 -13.67
C GLY A 119 7.94 -25.81 -14.42
N GLU A 120 7.78 -25.49 -15.70
CA GLU A 120 8.84 -24.84 -16.48
C GLU A 120 8.97 -23.36 -16.04
N TYR A 121 10.15 -23.00 -15.54
CA TYR A 121 10.51 -21.63 -15.14
C TYR A 121 11.75 -21.08 -15.88
N LYS A 122 12.37 -21.89 -16.80
CA LYS A 122 13.43 -21.45 -17.71
C LYS A 122 12.92 -21.44 -19.14
N GLY A 123 13.48 -20.57 -19.97
CA GLY A 123 13.08 -20.46 -21.38
C GLY A 123 11.70 -19.82 -21.59
N LEU A 124 11.20 -19.09 -20.59
CA LEU A 124 9.92 -18.37 -20.66
C LEU A 124 9.99 -17.27 -21.71
N LYS A 125 8.87 -16.99 -22.38
CA LYS A 125 8.80 -15.95 -23.40
C LYS A 125 8.44 -14.62 -22.77
N VAL A 126 9.29 -13.62 -22.94
CA VAL A 126 9.06 -12.25 -22.48
C VAL A 126 9.08 -11.27 -23.64
N ASP A 127 8.30 -10.21 -23.51
CA ASP A 127 8.25 -9.17 -24.54
C ASP A 127 9.56 -8.42 -24.63
N LYS A 128 9.87 -7.97 -25.85
CA LYS A 128 11.00 -7.10 -26.10
C LYS A 128 10.62 -5.64 -25.85
N TYR A 129 11.27 -4.99 -24.88
CA TYR A 129 11.07 -3.59 -24.58
C TYR A 129 12.13 -2.71 -25.23
N SER A 130 11.67 -1.65 -25.93
CA SER A 130 12.58 -0.71 -26.57
C SER A 130 13.09 0.31 -25.58
N THR A 131 14.41 0.39 -25.44
CA THR A 131 15.10 1.44 -24.65
C THR A 131 15.51 2.64 -25.50
N ARG A 132 15.09 2.66 -26.79
CA ARG A 132 15.41 3.76 -27.69
C ARG A 132 14.70 5.03 -27.24
N VAL A 133 15.49 6.10 -27.07
CA VAL A 133 14.99 7.45 -26.77
C VAL A 133 14.94 8.25 -28.06
N THR A 134 13.80 8.82 -28.36
CA THR A 134 13.60 9.72 -29.50
C THR A 134 13.87 11.17 -29.11
N GLN A 135 14.18 12.01 -30.10
CA GLN A 135 14.36 13.45 -29.85
C GLN A 135 13.06 14.09 -29.32
N LYS A 136 11.91 13.62 -29.82
CA LYS A 136 10.60 14.11 -29.40
C LYS A 136 10.37 13.91 -27.90
N GLU A 137 10.73 12.75 -27.35
CA GLU A 137 10.60 12.47 -25.91
C GLU A 137 11.52 13.37 -25.08
N VAL A 138 12.70 13.69 -25.58
CA VAL A 138 13.62 14.64 -24.91
C VAL A 138 13.02 16.04 -24.91
N ASP A 139 12.49 16.48 -26.06
CA ASP A 139 11.89 17.81 -26.19
C ASP A 139 10.62 17.94 -25.34
N GLU A 140 9.79 16.90 -25.27
CA GLU A 140 8.59 16.84 -24.39
C GLU A 140 8.96 16.90 -22.90
N GLU A 141 10.02 16.24 -22.49
CA GLU A 141 10.48 16.28 -21.10
C GLU A 141 11.05 17.65 -20.74
N ILE A 142 11.81 18.27 -21.63
CA ILE A 142 12.33 19.64 -21.47
C ILE A 142 11.16 20.63 -21.39
N GLU A 143 10.13 20.47 -22.24
CA GLU A 143 8.95 21.35 -22.21
C GLU A 143 8.19 21.26 -20.89
N LYS A 144 8.05 20.06 -20.31
CA LYS A 144 7.46 19.91 -18.97
C LYS A 144 8.25 20.66 -17.89
N VAL A 145 9.57 20.56 -17.93
CA VAL A 145 10.44 21.30 -16.99
C VAL A 145 10.30 22.80 -17.21
N ARG A 146 10.24 23.24 -18.48
CA ARG A 146 10.02 24.63 -18.87
C ARG A 146 8.71 25.18 -18.34
N GLU A 147 7.61 24.40 -18.42
CA GLU A 147 6.31 24.75 -17.85
C GLU A 147 6.34 24.88 -16.33
N GLN A 148 7.10 24.02 -15.65
CA GLN A 148 7.28 24.09 -14.18
C GLN A 148 8.05 25.34 -13.73
N HIS A 149 8.92 25.87 -14.60
CA HIS A 149 9.72 27.09 -14.35
C HIS A 149 9.10 28.33 -14.96
N ALA A 150 7.83 28.25 -15.44
CA ALA A 150 7.10 29.39 -15.92
C ALA A 150 6.94 30.44 -14.83
N ARG A 151 7.19 31.70 -15.18
CA ARG A 151 6.94 32.85 -14.29
C ARG A 151 5.54 33.38 -14.53
N ILE A 152 4.84 33.70 -13.46
CA ILE A 152 3.55 34.36 -13.55
C ILE A 152 3.80 35.85 -13.57
N VAL A 153 3.49 36.51 -14.69
CA VAL A 153 3.65 37.97 -14.86
C VAL A 153 2.28 38.62 -15.00
N GLU A 154 2.11 39.78 -14.39
CA GLU A 154 0.91 40.57 -14.54
C GLU A 154 0.96 41.31 -15.88
N VAL A 155 -0.15 41.19 -16.64
CA VAL A 155 -0.30 41.77 -17.97
C VAL A 155 -1.27 42.92 -17.91
N THR A 156 -0.82 44.12 -18.28
CA THR A 156 -1.63 45.33 -18.24
C THR A 156 -1.78 45.99 -19.61
N ASP A 157 -1.07 45.52 -20.61
CA ASP A 157 -0.89 46.17 -21.94
C ASP A 157 -1.63 45.46 -23.08
N ARG A 158 -2.25 44.30 -22.82
CA ARG A 158 -3.03 43.56 -23.82
C ARG A 158 -4.32 42.98 -23.24
N ALA A 159 -5.20 42.58 -24.12
CA ALA A 159 -6.42 41.85 -23.78
C ALA A 159 -6.13 40.40 -23.40
N VAL A 160 -7.11 39.73 -22.79
CA VAL A 160 -7.09 38.31 -22.38
C VAL A 160 -6.76 37.43 -23.58
N ALA A 161 -5.85 36.50 -23.38
CA ALA A 161 -5.46 35.46 -24.34
C ALA A 161 -5.70 34.06 -23.76
N ASP A 162 -5.59 33.07 -24.61
CA ASP A 162 -5.65 31.68 -24.23
C ASP A 162 -4.54 31.31 -23.24
N ASN A 163 -4.85 30.46 -22.23
CA ASN A 163 -3.98 30.07 -21.13
C ASN A 163 -3.59 31.22 -20.13
N ASP A 164 -4.21 32.39 -20.20
CA ASP A 164 -4.07 33.41 -19.16
C ASP A 164 -4.85 33.04 -17.90
N ASP A 165 -4.26 33.33 -16.75
CA ASP A 165 -4.96 33.29 -15.46
C ASP A 165 -5.61 34.66 -15.22
N VAL A 166 -6.92 34.72 -15.25
CA VAL A 166 -7.66 35.97 -15.03
C VAL A 166 -8.35 36.01 -13.68
N THR A 167 -8.47 37.20 -13.12
CA THR A 167 -9.36 37.45 -11.97
C THR A 167 -10.57 38.22 -12.50
N LEU A 168 -11.75 37.62 -12.40
CA LEU A 168 -12.95 38.21 -12.96
C LEU A 168 -14.13 38.22 -11.98
N ASP A 169 -15.00 39.19 -12.17
CA ASP A 169 -16.36 39.18 -11.64
C ASP A 169 -17.31 38.71 -12.74
N PHE A 170 -18.29 37.91 -12.37
CA PHE A 170 -19.35 37.50 -13.28
C PHE A 170 -20.70 37.45 -12.59
N GLU A 171 -21.75 37.74 -13.33
CA GLU A 171 -23.15 37.64 -12.91
C GLU A 171 -23.98 37.06 -14.07
N GLY A 172 -24.59 35.88 -13.82
CA GLY A 172 -25.35 35.15 -14.82
C GLY A 172 -26.85 35.41 -14.74
N PHE A 173 -27.48 35.55 -15.91
CA PHE A 173 -28.90 35.77 -16.08
C PHE A 173 -29.48 34.70 -17.02
N VAL A 174 -30.62 34.14 -16.65
CA VAL A 174 -31.47 33.30 -17.52
C VAL A 174 -32.80 34.04 -17.68
N ASP A 175 -33.24 34.23 -18.92
CA ASP A 175 -34.45 35.03 -19.26
C ASP A 175 -34.46 36.44 -18.62
N GLY A 176 -33.28 37.02 -18.42
CA GLY A 176 -33.11 38.36 -17.81
C GLY A 176 -33.20 38.38 -16.29
N VAL A 177 -33.30 37.24 -15.61
CA VAL A 177 -33.34 37.10 -14.17
C VAL A 177 -32.07 36.48 -13.66
N ALA A 178 -31.42 37.10 -12.68
CA ALA A 178 -30.23 36.52 -12.03
C ALA A 178 -30.61 35.23 -11.29
N PHE A 179 -29.77 34.18 -11.40
CA PHE A 179 -29.99 32.89 -10.75
C PHE A 179 -28.99 32.64 -9.61
N GLU A 180 -29.43 31.86 -8.65
CA GLU A 180 -28.60 31.49 -7.48
C GLU A 180 -27.39 30.69 -7.92
N GLY A 181 -26.17 31.04 -7.43
CA GLY A 181 -24.91 30.46 -7.84
C GLY A 181 -24.32 30.99 -9.14
N GLY A 182 -25.01 31.90 -9.85
CA GLY A 182 -24.55 32.57 -11.08
C GLY A 182 -23.64 33.76 -10.86
N LYS A 183 -23.32 34.14 -9.61
CA LYS A 183 -22.51 35.34 -9.30
C LYS A 183 -21.20 34.95 -8.60
N GLY A 184 -20.09 35.50 -9.06
CA GLY A 184 -18.78 35.42 -8.40
C GLY A 184 -18.06 36.78 -8.48
N GLU A 185 -17.33 37.11 -7.43
CA GLU A 185 -16.49 38.31 -7.35
C GLU A 185 -15.03 37.91 -7.12
N ASN A 186 -14.12 38.54 -7.85
CA ASN A 186 -12.67 38.22 -7.82
C ASN A 186 -12.36 36.71 -8.03
N TYR A 187 -13.13 36.08 -8.89
CA TYR A 187 -12.98 34.66 -9.15
C TYR A 187 -11.74 34.39 -10.02
N PRO A 188 -10.82 33.50 -9.59
CA PRO A 188 -9.67 33.10 -10.40
C PRO A 188 -10.10 32.09 -11.47
N LEU A 189 -9.78 32.34 -12.72
CA LEU A 189 -10.08 31.46 -13.84
C LEU A 189 -8.91 31.40 -14.80
N THR A 190 -8.49 30.21 -15.18
CA THR A 190 -7.54 29.99 -16.27
C THR A 190 -8.32 29.81 -17.56
N ILE A 191 -8.07 30.65 -18.55
CA ILE A 191 -8.74 30.59 -19.86
C ILE A 191 -8.27 29.34 -20.62
N GLY A 192 -9.22 28.54 -21.12
CA GLY A 192 -8.94 27.25 -21.77
C GLY A 192 -8.87 26.04 -20.85
N SER A 193 -9.09 26.24 -19.54
CA SER A 193 -9.07 25.14 -18.56
C SER A 193 -10.29 24.21 -18.65
N GLY A 194 -11.39 24.66 -19.24
CA GLY A 194 -12.67 23.94 -19.28
C GLY A 194 -13.36 23.85 -17.91
N SER A 195 -12.99 24.71 -16.95
CA SER A 195 -13.57 24.76 -15.61
C SER A 195 -14.98 25.34 -15.60
N PHE A 196 -15.32 26.14 -16.60
CA PHE A 196 -16.64 26.72 -16.82
C PHE A 196 -17.42 25.96 -17.91
N ILE A 197 -18.69 26.33 -18.06
CA ILE A 197 -19.55 25.76 -19.10
C ILE A 197 -18.97 26.03 -20.49
N PRO A 198 -19.11 25.10 -21.46
CA PRO A 198 -18.54 25.25 -22.80
C PRO A 198 -18.93 26.55 -23.47
N GLY A 199 -17.96 27.21 -24.09
CA GLY A 199 -18.16 28.48 -24.77
C GLY A 199 -18.06 29.74 -23.87
N PHE A 200 -17.86 29.58 -22.55
CA PHE A 200 -17.70 30.71 -21.62
C PHE A 200 -16.28 31.29 -21.71
N GLU A 201 -15.27 30.46 -21.57
CA GLU A 201 -13.86 30.89 -21.52
C GLU A 201 -13.39 31.45 -22.87
N GLU A 202 -13.82 30.81 -23.98
CA GLU A 202 -13.46 31.23 -25.34
C GLU A 202 -13.97 32.65 -25.67
N GLN A 203 -15.14 33.03 -25.13
CA GLN A 203 -15.70 34.38 -25.35
C GLN A 203 -15.04 35.47 -24.52
N LEU A 204 -14.28 35.10 -23.47
CA LEU A 204 -13.48 36.03 -22.70
C LEU A 204 -12.16 36.36 -23.39
N ILE A 205 -11.73 35.59 -24.37
CA ILE A 205 -10.54 35.92 -25.17
C ILE A 205 -10.77 37.23 -25.91
N GLY A 206 -9.88 38.18 -25.72
CA GLY A 206 -10.00 39.54 -26.24
C GLY A 206 -10.67 40.53 -25.31
N ALA A 207 -11.13 40.09 -24.13
CA ALA A 207 -11.66 41.00 -23.10
C ALA A 207 -10.55 41.93 -22.57
N GLU A 208 -10.88 43.21 -22.40
CA GLU A 208 -9.95 44.20 -21.82
C GLU A 208 -10.20 44.33 -20.31
N ILE A 209 -9.16 44.71 -19.57
CA ILE A 209 -9.22 44.93 -18.13
C ILE A 209 -10.24 46.03 -17.82
N ASP A 210 -11.05 45.81 -16.76
CA ASP A 210 -12.10 46.69 -16.24
C ASP A 210 -13.20 47.09 -17.27
N LYS A 211 -13.36 46.28 -18.33
CA LYS A 211 -14.48 46.43 -19.26
C LYS A 211 -15.46 45.27 -19.10
N GLU A 212 -16.77 45.63 -19.05
CA GLU A 212 -17.85 44.65 -19.03
C GLU A 212 -17.97 43.96 -20.40
N VAL A 213 -17.99 42.62 -20.39
CA VAL A 213 -18.17 41.76 -21.55
C VAL A 213 -19.39 40.86 -21.31
N GLU A 214 -20.31 40.77 -22.30
CA GLU A 214 -21.42 39.84 -22.26
C GLU A 214 -21.01 38.51 -22.89
N VAL A 215 -21.06 37.42 -22.09
CA VAL A 215 -20.77 36.03 -22.52
C VAL A 215 -22.08 35.27 -22.63
N LYS A 216 -22.41 34.73 -23.80
CA LYS A 216 -23.65 33.99 -24.05
C LYS A 216 -23.35 32.52 -24.21
N VAL A 217 -23.93 31.72 -23.34
CA VAL A 217 -23.70 30.29 -23.31
C VAL A 217 -24.99 29.53 -23.09
N THR A 218 -24.98 28.24 -23.45
CA THR A 218 -26.09 27.33 -23.19
C THR A 218 -25.63 26.28 -22.20
N PHE A 219 -26.37 26.11 -21.10
CA PHE A 219 -26.08 25.06 -20.14
C PHE A 219 -26.20 23.66 -20.78
N PRO A 220 -25.27 22.72 -20.50
CA PRO A 220 -25.39 21.34 -20.96
C PRO A 220 -26.69 20.66 -20.47
N GLU A 221 -27.19 19.67 -21.23
CA GLU A 221 -28.39 18.91 -20.85
C GLU A 221 -28.18 18.02 -19.61
N ASP A 222 -26.94 17.68 -19.29
CA ASP A 222 -26.49 16.89 -18.13
C ASP A 222 -26.04 17.75 -16.94
N TYR A 223 -26.31 19.07 -16.98
CA TYR A 223 -25.92 19.97 -15.89
C TYR A 223 -26.62 19.59 -14.58
N HIS A 224 -25.91 19.73 -13.45
CA HIS A 224 -26.37 19.28 -12.13
C HIS A 224 -27.64 19.97 -11.63
N SER A 225 -27.96 21.19 -12.10
CA SER A 225 -29.17 21.92 -11.73
C SER A 225 -30.26 21.72 -12.78
N GLU A 226 -31.36 21.07 -12.41
CA GLU A 226 -32.54 20.83 -13.26
C GLU A 226 -33.14 22.14 -13.85
N ASP A 227 -33.05 23.22 -13.08
CA ASP A 227 -33.64 24.53 -13.47
C ASP A 227 -32.82 25.23 -14.57
N LEU A 228 -31.57 24.84 -14.77
CA LEU A 228 -30.64 25.47 -15.72
C LEU A 228 -30.35 24.62 -16.96
N LYS A 229 -30.65 23.32 -16.94
CA LYS A 229 -30.38 22.39 -18.06
C LYS A 229 -30.94 22.91 -19.38
N GLY A 230 -30.07 22.94 -20.41
CA GLY A 230 -30.42 23.33 -21.76
C GLY A 230 -30.86 24.78 -21.95
N LYS A 231 -30.80 25.61 -20.91
CA LYS A 231 -31.20 27.02 -21.00
C LYS A 231 -30.05 27.89 -21.48
N GLU A 232 -30.43 28.94 -22.25
CA GLU A 232 -29.49 30.01 -22.60
C GLU A 232 -29.30 30.95 -21.42
N ALA A 233 -28.05 31.28 -21.15
CA ALA A 233 -27.65 32.21 -20.11
C ALA A 233 -26.76 33.32 -20.69
N VAL A 234 -26.89 34.50 -20.14
CA VAL A 234 -26.04 35.66 -20.44
C VAL A 234 -25.29 36.03 -19.17
N PHE A 235 -23.98 35.97 -19.23
CA PHE A 235 -23.12 36.37 -18.13
C PHE A 235 -22.52 37.75 -18.43
N LYS A 236 -22.61 38.66 -17.48
CA LYS A 236 -21.88 39.91 -17.48
C LYS A 236 -20.58 39.69 -16.73
N CYS A 237 -19.50 39.80 -17.43
CA CYS A 237 -18.16 39.52 -16.90
C CYS A 237 -17.30 40.77 -16.93
N THR A 238 -16.52 40.99 -15.87
CA THR A 238 -15.52 42.07 -15.81
C THR A 238 -14.20 41.48 -15.37
N VAL A 239 -13.18 41.55 -16.19
CA VAL A 239 -11.83 41.08 -15.88
C VAL A 239 -11.06 42.18 -15.17
N HIS A 240 -10.57 41.92 -13.95
CA HIS A 240 -9.82 42.89 -13.15
C HIS A 240 -8.31 42.74 -13.28
N ALA A 241 -7.81 41.55 -13.48
CA ALA A 241 -6.40 41.30 -13.66
C ALA A 241 -6.16 40.14 -14.63
N ILE A 242 -5.12 40.25 -15.40
CA ILE A 242 -4.63 39.22 -16.30
C ILE A 242 -3.22 38.85 -15.84
N ARG A 243 -2.99 37.55 -15.66
CA ARG A 243 -1.68 36.99 -15.36
C ARG A 243 -1.35 35.97 -16.45
N ALA A 244 -0.21 36.16 -17.10
CA ALA A 244 0.27 35.24 -18.12
C ALA A 244 1.41 34.38 -17.59
N LYS A 245 1.45 33.13 -18.02
CA LYS A 245 2.62 32.27 -17.83
C LYS A 245 3.66 32.64 -18.86
N GLU A 246 4.74 33.28 -18.43
CA GLU A 246 5.89 33.52 -19.26
C GLU A 246 6.84 32.33 -19.14
N LEU A 247 6.96 31.57 -20.23
CA LEU A 247 7.85 30.43 -20.30
C LEU A 247 9.27 30.93 -20.58
N PRO A 248 10.30 30.46 -19.82
CA PRO A 248 11.70 30.81 -20.09
C PRO A 248 12.10 30.35 -21.49
N GLU A 249 13.04 31.05 -22.12
CA GLU A 249 13.68 30.58 -23.36
C GLU A 249 14.51 29.33 -23.08
N VAL A 250 14.46 28.34 -24.01
CA VAL A 250 15.21 27.08 -23.86
C VAL A 250 16.63 27.31 -24.43
N ASP A 251 17.51 27.85 -23.60
CA ASP A 251 18.90 28.20 -23.90
C ASP A 251 19.87 27.67 -22.82
N ASP A 252 21.11 28.12 -22.86
CA ASP A 252 22.15 27.70 -21.90
C ASP A 252 21.87 28.24 -20.48
N GLU A 253 21.22 29.41 -20.35
CA GLU A 253 20.83 29.97 -19.05
C GLU A 253 19.77 29.10 -18.41
N PHE A 254 18.73 28.72 -19.16
CA PHE A 254 17.72 27.76 -18.72
C PHE A 254 18.35 26.43 -18.30
N ALA A 255 19.26 25.87 -19.08
CA ALA A 255 19.92 24.61 -18.75
C ALA A 255 20.68 24.70 -17.41
N SER A 256 21.34 25.80 -17.13
CA SER A 256 22.06 26.03 -15.87
C SER A 256 21.13 26.26 -14.68
N ASP A 257 19.93 26.80 -14.91
CA ASP A 257 18.91 27.02 -13.86
C ASP A 257 18.26 25.74 -13.43
N VAL A 258 18.06 24.79 -14.35
CA VAL A 258 17.30 23.54 -14.10
C VAL A 258 18.17 22.33 -13.80
N SER A 259 19.47 22.39 -14.05
CA SER A 259 20.45 21.31 -13.83
C SER A 259 21.69 21.78 -13.10
N GLU A 260 22.05 21.07 -12.04
CA GLU A 260 23.34 21.30 -11.35
C GLU A 260 24.56 20.81 -12.15
N LYS A 261 24.35 20.03 -13.22
CA LYS A 261 25.40 19.33 -13.96
C LYS A 261 25.60 19.87 -15.37
N ALA A 262 24.60 20.54 -15.94
CA ALA A 262 24.63 21.01 -17.32
C ALA A 262 24.76 22.52 -17.36
N GLU A 263 25.86 23.00 -17.98
CA GLU A 263 26.13 24.43 -18.23
C GLU A 263 25.65 24.88 -19.63
N THR A 264 25.24 23.94 -20.49
CA THR A 264 24.77 24.24 -21.84
C THR A 264 23.52 23.42 -22.16
N LEU A 265 22.70 23.93 -23.10
CA LEU A 265 21.51 23.25 -23.56
C LEU A 265 21.80 21.86 -24.16
N ASP A 266 22.91 21.70 -24.88
CA ASP A 266 23.31 20.41 -25.44
C ASP A 266 23.69 19.41 -24.34
N ALA A 267 24.36 19.85 -23.28
CA ALA A 267 24.68 19.03 -22.13
C ALA A 267 23.39 18.61 -21.37
N TYR A 268 22.45 19.54 -21.19
CA TYR A 268 21.17 19.27 -20.57
C TYR A 268 20.33 18.28 -21.38
N ARG A 269 20.26 18.43 -22.69
CA ARG A 269 19.60 17.47 -23.60
C ARG A 269 20.22 16.08 -23.50
N ALA A 270 21.53 15.98 -23.37
CA ALA A 270 22.23 14.71 -23.17
C ALA A 270 21.86 14.07 -21.79
N GLU A 271 21.79 14.88 -20.75
CA GLU A 271 21.40 14.46 -19.41
C GLU A 271 19.97 13.94 -19.41
N VAL A 272 18.99 14.70 -19.92
CA VAL A 272 17.58 14.30 -20.02
C VAL A 272 17.45 13.01 -20.84
N LYS A 273 18.17 12.89 -21.94
CA LYS A 273 18.20 11.67 -22.75
C LYS A 273 18.72 10.47 -21.96
N ALA A 274 19.76 10.66 -21.15
CA ALA A 274 20.29 9.59 -20.29
C ALA A 274 19.28 9.19 -19.21
N GLN A 275 18.61 10.14 -18.58
CA GLN A 275 17.56 9.89 -17.57
C GLN A 275 16.35 9.13 -18.18
N ILE A 276 15.87 9.54 -19.36
CA ILE A 276 14.79 8.84 -20.05
C ILE A 276 15.20 7.40 -20.40
N LYS A 277 16.45 7.24 -20.87
CA LYS A 277 17.01 5.92 -21.22
C LYS A 277 17.04 5.01 -19.98
N GLU A 278 17.60 5.49 -18.90
CA GLU A 278 17.67 4.75 -17.62
C GLU A 278 16.26 4.38 -17.09
N ARG A 279 15.30 5.32 -17.13
CA ARG A 279 13.90 5.07 -16.78
C ARG A 279 13.32 3.94 -17.63
N LYS A 280 13.50 3.99 -18.96
CA LYS A 280 13.02 2.95 -19.88
C LYS A 280 13.69 1.59 -19.66
N GLU A 281 14.99 1.58 -19.35
CA GLU A 281 15.72 0.36 -19.02
C GLU A 281 15.18 -0.29 -17.74
N ASN A 282 14.95 0.51 -16.71
CA ASN A 282 14.39 0.05 -15.43
C ASN A 282 12.94 -0.43 -15.58
N GLU A 283 12.10 0.32 -16.30
CA GLU A 283 10.71 -0.08 -16.61
C GLU A 283 10.67 -1.36 -17.46
N GLY A 284 11.52 -1.45 -18.47
CA GLY A 284 11.64 -2.63 -19.33
C GLY A 284 12.09 -3.86 -18.54
N LYS A 285 13.07 -3.68 -17.63
CA LYS A 285 13.54 -4.74 -16.73
C LYS A 285 12.42 -5.22 -15.81
N ALA A 286 11.73 -4.28 -15.12
CA ALA A 286 10.63 -4.61 -14.22
C ALA A 286 9.50 -5.37 -14.93
N LYS A 287 9.11 -4.93 -16.14
CA LYS A 287 8.09 -5.63 -16.94
C LYS A 287 8.52 -7.03 -17.36
N LYS A 288 9.79 -7.25 -17.70
CA LYS A 288 10.32 -8.58 -18.00
C LYS A 288 10.30 -9.49 -16.78
N GLU A 289 10.71 -8.94 -15.62
CA GLU A 289 10.66 -9.64 -14.34
C GLU A 289 9.24 -10.07 -14.02
N ASP A 290 8.27 -9.14 -14.10
CA ASP A 290 6.86 -9.43 -13.86
C ASP A 290 6.32 -10.52 -14.78
N GLN A 291 6.56 -10.42 -16.09
CA GLN A 291 6.10 -11.41 -17.06
C GLN A 291 6.71 -12.78 -16.85
N ALA A 292 8.01 -12.86 -16.57
CA ALA A 292 8.71 -14.12 -16.34
C ALA A 292 8.23 -14.78 -15.05
N VAL A 293 8.08 -14.00 -13.98
CA VAL A 293 7.57 -14.48 -12.69
C VAL A 293 6.12 -14.94 -12.80
N GLU A 294 5.24 -14.17 -13.47
CA GLU A 294 3.84 -14.58 -13.66
C GLU A 294 3.72 -15.91 -14.41
N GLN A 295 4.53 -16.13 -15.45
CA GLN A 295 4.53 -17.40 -16.19
C GLN A 295 5.07 -18.55 -15.33
N ALA A 296 6.15 -18.35 -14.57
CA ALA A 296 6.68 -19.35 -13.66
C ALA A 296 5.66 -19.75 -12.59
N VAL A 297 4.93 -18.77 -12.03
CA VAL A 297 3.85 -19.01 -11.06
C VAL A 297 2.67 -19.74 -11.69
N ALA A 298 2.29 -19.39 -12.92
CA ALA A 298 1.21 -20.05 -13.64
C ALA A 298 1.51 -21.51 -13.99
N ASN A 299 2.78 -21.84 -14.20
CA ASN A 299 3.24 -23.19 -14.50
C ASN A 299 3.40 -24.08 -13.24
N ALA A 300 3.40 -23.49 -12.04
CA ALA A 300 3.57 -24.23 -10.78
C ALA A 300 2.22 -24.69 -10.19
N GLU A 301 2.22 -25.85 -9.54
CA GLU A 301 1.08 -26.37 -8.80
C GLU A 301 1.29 -26.18 -7.28
N ILE A 302 0.36 -25.50 -6.64
CA ILE A 302 0.37 -25.24 -5.20
C ILE A 302 -1.04 -25.42 -4.64
N ASP A 303 -1.18 -26.26 -3.62
CA ASP A 303 -2.41 -26.37 -2.83
C ASP A 303 -2.33 -25.42 -1.64
N LEU A 304 -2.88 -24.20 -1.82
CA LEU A 304 -2.73 -23.10 -0.88
C LEU A 304 -3.84 -23.12 0.20
N PRO A 305 -3.49 -23.25 1.50
CA PRO A 305 -4.47 -23.22 2.57
C PRO A 305 -5.15 -21.84 2.72
N GLU A 306 -6.48 -21.84 2.85
CA GLU A 306 -7.25 -20.60 3.02
C GLU A 306 -6.79 -19.74 4.22
N PRO A 307 -6.48 -20.29 5.42
CA PRO A 307 -6.01 -19.49 6.54
C PRO A 307 -4.70 -18.73 6.29
N MET A 308 -3.87 -19.21 5.37
CA MET A 308 -2.65 -18.54 4.95
C MET A 308 -2.98 -17.29 4.11
N VAL A 309 -3.97 -17.41 3.21
CA VAL A 309 -4.48 -16.29 2.40
C VAL A 309 -5.13 -15.24 3.29
N ASP A 310 -5.95 -15.66 4.24
CA ASP A 310 -6.62 -14.76 5.19
C ASP A 310 -5.61 -13.97 6.05
N LEU A 311 -4.56 -14.65 6.53
CA LEU A 311 -3.50 -13.98 7.29
C LEU A 311 -2.78 -12.93 6.45
N GLN A 312 -2.44 -13.25 5.20
CA GLN A 312 -1.77 -12.33 4.28
C GLN A 312 -2.67 -11.15 3.91
N ALA A 313 -3.96 -11.41 3.64
CA ALA A 313 -4.92 -10.34 3.36
C ALA A 313 -5.06 -9.39 4.54
N LYS A 314 -5.11 -9.92 5.77
CA LYS A 314 -5.14 -9.12 6.99
C LYS A 314 -3.87 -8.26 7.14
N GLN A 315 -2.68 -8.83 6.90
CA GLN A 315 -1.43 -8.06 6.92
C GLN A 315 -1.44 -6.92 5.90
N MET A 316 -1.94 -7.19 4.69
CA MET A 316 -2.08 -6.15 3.65
C MET A 316 -3.07 -5.05 4.07
N ALA A 317 -4.17 -5.40 4.74
CA ALA A 317 -5.12 -4.45 5.29
C ALA A 317 -4.50 -3.58 6.40
N ASP A 318 -3.72 -4.19 7.30
CA ASP A 318 -3.00 -3.49 8.36
C ASP A 318 -1.94 -2.53 7.79
N ASP A 319 -1.23 -2.93 6.71
CA ASP A 319 -0.27 -2.08 6.01
C ASP A 319 -0.96 -0.90 5.30
N PHE A 320 -2.11 -1.15 4.71
CA PHE A 320 -2.94 -0.13 4.09
C PHE A 320 -3.44 0.89 5.13
N ALA A 321 -3.95 0.40 6.27
CA ALA A 321 -4.39 1.23 7.38
C ALA A 321 -3.26 2.14 7.90
N ARG A 322 -2.05 1.59 8.06
CA ARG A 322 -0.88 2.37 8.48
C ARG A 322 -0.52 3.48 7.49
N ARG A 323 -0.58 3.21 6.18
CA ARG A 323 -0.32 4.22 5.14
C ARG A 323 -1.33 5.36 5.17
N ILE A 324 -2.61 5.04 5.34
CA ILE A 324 -3.69 6.05 5.45
C ILE A 324 -3.48 6.93 6.69
N MET A 325 -3.16 6.32 7.83
CA MET A 325 -2.88 7.07 9.06
C MET A 325 -1.67 8.00 8.92
N GLN A 326 -0.63 7.59 8.19
CA GLN A 326 0.53 8.47 7.88
C GLN A 326 0.14 9.67 7.01
N GLN A 327 -0.91 9.56 6.19
CA GLN A 327 -1.47 10.65 5.40
C GLN A 327 -2.45 11.54 6.19
N GLY A 328 -2.64 11.26 7.49
CA GLY A 328 -3.47 12.07 8.38
C GLY A 328 -4.97 11.73 8.36
N LEU A 329 -5.36 10.62 7.74
CA LEU A 329 -6.74 10.13 7.71
C LEU A 329 -6.91 8.92 8.64
N SER A 330 -8.05 8.80 9.32
CA SER A 330 -8.40 7.55 9.98
C SER A 330 -9.02 6.55 9.00
N VAL A 331 -8.94 5.26 9.34
CA VAL A 331 -9.53 4.19 8.51
C VAL A 331 -11.05 4.37 8.40
N GLU A 332 -11.71 4.79 9.49
CA GLU A 332 -13.15 5.06 9.51
C GLU A 332 -13.52 6.22 8.58
N GLN A 333 -12.73 7.29 8.56
CA GLN A 333 -12.93 8.41 7.65
C GLN A 333 -12.77 7.97 6.19
N TYR A 334 -11.75 7.16 5.90
CA TYR A 334 -11.54 6.59 4.57
C TYR A 334 -12.75 5.78 4.11
N PHE A 335 -13.29 4.89 4.95
CA PHE A 335 -14.48 4.10 4.63
C PHE A 335 -15.73 4.97 4.43
N GLN A 336 -15.88 6.05 5.19
CA GLN A 336 -16.98 7.02 4.99
C GLN A 336 -16.88 7.75 3.64
N PHE A 337 -15.68 8.15 3.22
CA PHE A 337 -15.48 8.85 1.95
C PHE A 337 -15.63 7.94 0.72
N THR A 338 -15.17 6.69 0.82
CA THR A 338 -15.15 5.76 -0.32
C THR A 338 -16.40 4.89 -0.41
N GLY A 339 -17.19 4.80 0.67
CA GLY A 339 -18.33 3.87 0.77
C GLY A 339 -17.93 2.39 0.85
N LEU A 340 -16.63 2.10 1.06
CA LEU A 340 -16.13 0.74 1.28
C LEU A 340 -16.43 0.28 2.72
N SER A 341 -16.54 -1.03 2.91
CA SER A 341 -16.55 -1.66 4.23
C SER A 341 -15.29 -2.51 4.41
N GLU A 342 -14.92 -2.80 5.66
CA GLU A 342 -13.81 -3.69 5.98
C GLU A 342 -13.95 -5.06 5.28
N GLU A 343 -15.17 -5.63 5.26
CA GLU A 343 -15.45 -6.91 4.60
C GLU A 343 -15.15 -6.86 3.09
N LYS A 344 -15.63 -5.82 2.40
CA LYS A 344 -15.36 -5.65 0.96
C LYS A 344 -13.88 -5.45 0.68
N MET A 345 -13.19 -4.66 1.51
CA MET A 345 -11.74 -4.48 1.40
C MET A 345 -11.01 -5.83 1.54
N MET A 346 -11.41 -6.66 2.52
CA MET A 346 -10.82 -7.99 2.68
C MET A 346 -11.10 -8.90 1.47
N GLU A 347 -12.30 -8.87 0.90
CA GLU A 347 -12.64 -9.62 -0.32
C GLU A 347 -11.78 -9.20 -1.53
N GLU A 348 -11.53 -7.90 -1.69
CA GLU A 348 -10.67 -7.37 -2.76
C GLU A 348 -9.18 -7.68 -2.54
N LEU A 349 -8.74 -7.79 -1.28
CA LEU A 349 -7.36 -8.10 -0.94
C LEU A 349 -7.03 -9.60 -1.07
N LYS A 350 -7.99 -10.51 -0.89
CA LYS A 350 -7.76 -11.97 -0.97
C LYS A 350 -7.10 -12.42 -2.28
N PRO A 351 -7.54 -12.03 -3.49
CA PRO A 351 -6.88 -12.42 -4.73
C PRO A 351 -5.44 -11.90 -4.84
N GLN A 352 -5.20 -10.69 -4.33
CA GLN A 352 -3.86 -10.09 -4.32
C GLN A 352 -2.95 -10.80 -3.31
N ALA A 353 -3.48 -11.16 -2.13
CA ALA A 353 -2.80 -11.95 -1.13
C ALA A 353 -2.42 -13.33 -1.66
N GLU A 354 -3.36 -14.01 -2.32
CA GLU A 354 -3.11 -15.30 -2.96
C GLU A 354 -1.99 -15.19 -4.01
N LYS A 355 -2.04 -14.21 -4.91
CA LYS A 355 -1.00 -13.96 -5.91
C LYS A 355 0.36 -13.75 -5.24
N ARG A 356 0.42 -12.92 -4.20
CA ARG A 356 1.65 -12.62 -3.47
C ARG A 356 2.27 -13.85 -2.82
N ILE A 357 1.44 -14.67 -2.17
CA ILE A 357 1.91 -15.92 -1.52
C ILE A 357 2.40 -16.89 -2.57
N ARG A 358 1.64 -17.14 -3.65
CA ARG A 358 2.04 -18.04 -4.73
C ARG A 358 3.37 -17.63 -5.34
N THR A 359 3.55 -16.34 -5.64
CA THR A 359 4.79 -15.78 -6.16
C THR A 359 5.96 -16.07 -5.21
N ARG A 360 5.81 -15.77 -3.92
CA ARG A 360 6.87 -15.98 -2.94
C ARG A 360 7.24 -17.47 -2.82
N LEU A 361 6.25 -18.35 -2.70
CA LEU A 361 6.48 -19.80 -2.55
C LEU A 361 7.15 -20.40 -3.78
N VAL A 362 6.76 -19.98 -4.99
CA VAL A 362 7.41 -20.45 -6.24
C VAL A 362 8.86 -20.01 -6.29
N LEU A 363 9.14 -18.75 -5.98
CA LEU A 363 10.50 -18.23 -5.98
C LEU A 363 11.38 -18.90 -4.91
N GLU A 364 10.87 -19.13 -3.70
CA GLU A 364 11.56 -19.88 -2.66
C GLU A 364 11.84 -21.34 -3.08
N ALA A 365 10.90 -21.96 -3.78
CA ALA A 365 11.10 -23.31 -4.34
C ALA A 365 12.17 -23.32 -5.44
N ILE A 366 12.25 -22.28 -6.27
CA ILE A 366 13.32 -22.13 -7.28
C ILE A 366 14.67 -21.90 -6.59
N VAL A 367 14.73 -21.07 -5.55
CA VAL A 367 15.95 -20.89 -4.73
C VAL A 367 16.47 -22.24 -4.24
N ALA A 368 15.58 -23.08 -3.70
CA ALA A 368 15.95 -24.41 -3.22
C ALA A 368 16.37 -25.36 -4.36
N ALA A 369 15.66 -25.35 -5.50
CA ALA A 369 15.95 -26.19 -6.66
C ALA A 369 17.29 -25.87 -7.34
N GLU A 370 17.65 -24.57 -7.38
CA GLU A 370 18.89 -24.08 -7.99
C GLU A 370 20.04 -23.94 -6.98
N ASN A 371 19.79 -24.25 -5.69
CA ASN A 371 20.74 -24.08 -4.58
C ASN A 371 21.36 -22.67 -4.54
N ILE A 372 20.50 -21.63 -4.61
CA ILE A 372 20.95 -20.25 -4.56
C ILE A 372 21.35 -19.90 -3.13
N GLU A 373 22.64 -19.73 -2.89
CA GLU A 373 23.20 -19.32 -1.61
C GLU A 373 23.70 -17.88 -1.67
N VAL A 374 23.28 -17.06 -0.70
CA VAL A 374 23.71 -15.66 -0.59
C VAL A 374 24.93 -15.57 0.31
N SER A 375 26.06 -15.14 -0.26
CA SER A 375 27.30 -14.93 0.50
C SER A 375 27.19 -13.71 1.43
N ASP A 376 28.09 -13.64 2.42
CA ASP A 376 28.13 -12.48 3.33
C ASP A 376 28.55 -11.20 2.57
N GLU A 377 29.41 -11.32 1.54
CA GLU A 377 29.77 -10.19 0.69
C GLU A 377 28.56 -9.62 -0.05
N ARG A 378 27.69 -10.49 -0.58
CA ARG A 378 26.47 -10.08 -1.29
C ARG A 378 25.48 -9.41 -0.36
N LEU A 379 25.35 -9.91 0.88
CA LEU A 379 24.57 -9.26 1.93
C LEU A 379 25.13 -7.87 2.25
N ASP A 380 26.45 -7.74 2.38
CA ASP A 380 27.11 -6.48 2.67
C ASP A 380 26.93 -5.44 1.56
N GLU A 381 26.95 -5.84 0.29
CA GLU A 381 26.64 -4.98 -0.85
C GLU A 381 25.21 -4.43 -0.78
N GLU A 382 24.24 -5.25 -0.42
CA GLU A 382 22.84 -4.82 -0.32
C GLU A 382 22.63 -3.92 0.89
N LEU A 383 23.28 -4.20 2.01
CA LEU A 383 23.31 -3.31 3.18
C LEU A 383 23.94 -1.95 2.87
N ALA A 384 24.98 -1.93 2.04
CA ALA A 384 25.60 -0.66 1.62
C ALA A 384 24.64 0.19 0.77
N LYS A 385 23.93 -0.39 -0.20
CA LYS A 385 22.89 0.30 -0.99
C LYS A 385 21.75 0.83 -0.11
N MET A 386 21.32 0.02 0.86
CA MET A 386 20.29 0.44 1.81
C MET A 386 20.76 1.61 2.68
N ALA A 387 21.99 1.54 3.21
CA ALA A 387 22.59 2.61 4.01
C ALA A 387 22.72 3.92 3.23
N GLU A 388 23.08 3.84 1.94
CA GLU A 388 23.12 5.01 1.05
C GLU A 388 21.74 5.63 0.87
N SER A 389 20.69 4.83 0.63
CA SER A 389 19.31 5.32 0.48
C SER A 389 18.80 6.00 1.74
N TYR A 390 19.16 5.48 2.93
CA TYR A 390 18.78 6.07 4.22
C TYR A 390 19.74 7.15 4.71
N LYS A 391 20.82 7.45 3.95
CA LYS A 391 21.89 8.39 4.34
C LYS A 391 22.47 8.05 5.71
N MET A 392 22.69 6.76 5.97
CA MET A 392 23.25 6.21 7.21
C MET A 392 24.61 5.54 6.95
N GLU A 393 25.39 5.37 8.01
CA GLU A 393 26.63 4.57 7.94
C GLU A 393 26.29 3.08 7.96
N VAL A 394 26.94 2.28 7.12
CA VAL A 394 26.71 0.83 6.97
C VAL A 394 26.90 0.09 8.29
N GLU A 395 27.92 0.48 9.06
CA GLU A 395 28.24 -0.12 10.36
C GLU A 395 27.08 0.04 11.36
N LYS A 396 26.45 1.21 11.39
CA LYS A 396 25.29 1.45 12.25
C LYS A 396 24.10 0.59 11.83
N LEU A 397 23.85 0.44 10.52
CA LEU A 397 22.78 -0.43 10.03
C LEU A 397 23.02 -1.87 10.45
N LYS A 398 24.27 -2.37 10.32
CA LYS A 398 24.67 -3.72 10.75
C LYS A 398 24.50 -3.96 12.26
N GLU A 399 24.75 -2.96 13.10
CA GLU A 399 24.57 -3.05 14.56
C GLU A 399 23.09 -3.15 14.97
N PHE A 400 22.20 -2.49 14.22
CA PHE A 400 20.75 -2.56 14.48
C PHE A 400 20.11 -3.88 14.03
N MET A 401 20.77 -4.61 13.13
CA MET A 401 20.25 -5.87 12.59
C MET A 401 20.72 -7.06 13.44
N GLY A 402 19.75 -7.79 14.00
CA GLY A 402 19.99 -9.07 14.65
C GLY A 402 20.25 -10.19 13.64
N GLU A 403 20.62 -11.39 14.15
CA GLU A 403 20.89 -12.55 13.27
C GLU A 403 19.64 -13.00 12.49
N ASN A 404 18.45 -12.84 13.07
CA ASN A 404 17.20 -13.22 12.38
C ASN A 404 16.91 -12.27 11.21
N GLU A 405 17.11 -10.95 11.39
CA GLU A 405 16.94 -9.97 10.34
C GLU A 405 17.95 -10.19 9.20
N LYS A 406 19.20 -10.52 9.50
CA LYS A 406 20.21 -10.86 8.50
C LYS A 406 19.82 -12.11 7.71
N LYS A 407 19.31 -13.15 8.42
CA LYS A 407 18.83 -14.37 7.78
C LYS A 407 17.68 -14.08 6.83
N GLN A 408 16.68 -13.32 7.28
CA GLN A 408 15.54 -12.93 6.46
C GLN A 408 15.98 -12.12 5.24
N MET A 409 16.91 -11.18 5.41
CA MET A 409 17.45 -10.41 4.30
C MET A 409 18.20 -11.29 3.28
N LYS A 410 18.95 -12.30 3.71
CA LYS A 410 19.56 -13.28 2.80
C LYS A 410 18.48 -14.06 2.03
N GLU A 411 17.41 -14.46 2.68
CA GLU A 411 16.28 -15.12 2.02
C GLU A 411 15.64 -14.23 0.96
N ASP A 412 15.43 -12.95 1.26
CA ASP A 412 14.87 -11.98 0.32
C ASP A 412 15.83 -11.69 -0.87
N ILE A 413 17.14 -11.63 -0.62
CA ILE A 413 18.16 -11.51 -1.68
C ILE A 413 18.16 -12.77 -2.57
N ALA A 414 18.09 -13.98 -1.97
CA ALA A 414 18.03 -15.22 -2.73
C ALA A 414 16.79 -15.27 -3.65
N VAL A 415 15.63 -14.79 -3.16
CA VAL A 415 14.41 -14.66 -3.96
C VAL A 415 14.62 -13.70 -5.13
N GLN A 416 15.28 -12.56 -4.91
CA GLN A 416 15.60 -11.62 -5.99
C GLN A 416 16.59 -12.19 -7.02
N ASP A 417 17.58 -12.96 -6.55
CA ASP A 417 18.51 -13.65 -7.42
C ASP A 417 17.80 -14.75 -8.25
N ALA A 418 16.78 -15.43 -7.69
CA ALA A 418 15.93 -16.35 -8.43
C ALA A 418 15.12 -15.63 -9.54
N VAL A 419 14.58 -14.44 -9.29
CA VAL A 419 13.93 -13.62 -10.33
C VAL A 419 14.92 -13.30 -11.44
N THR A 420 16.13 -12.88 -11.09
CA THR A 420 17.20 -12.57 -12.06
C THR A 420 17.53 -13.82 -12.91
N LEU A 421 17.65 -14.99 -12.28
CA LEU A 421 17.92 -16.26 -12.97
C LEU A 421 16.81 -16.60 -13.99
N ILE A 422 15.54 -16.43 -13.60
CA ILE A 422 14.40 -16.69 -14.49
C ILE A 422 14.43 -15.75 -15.71
N VAL A 423 14.71 -14.47 -15.48
CA VAL A 423 14.78 -13.44 -16.53
C VAL A 423 15.96 -13.70 -17.47
N ASP A 424 17.13 -14.01 -16.93
CA ASP A 424 18.33 -14.31 -17.73
C ASP A 424 18.17 -15.58 -18.57
N ALA A 425 17.40 -16.55 -18.08
CA ALA A 425 17.05 -17.76 -18.82
C ALA A 425 15.86 -17.58 -19.77
N SER A 426 15.21 -16.41 -19.79
CA SER A 426 14.04 -16.12 -20.64
C SER A 426 14.44 -15.86 -22.10
N VAL A 427 13.49 -15.99 -23.00
CA VAL A 427 13.67 -15.74 -24.44
C VAL A 427 12.80 -14.57 -24.85
N GLU A 428 13.43 -13.53 -25.42
CA GLU A 428 12.67 -12.40 -25.99
C GLU A 428 11.93 -12.86 -27.25
N GLY A 429 10.60 -12.71 -27.24
CA GLY A 429 9.70 -13.09 -28.32
C GLY A 429 9.26 -11.92 -29.21
#